data_7a2eb901f9ec3158bbb8ad5d9e24a8b0
#
_entry.id   7a2eb901f9ec3158bbb8ad5d9e24a8b0
#
_cell.length_a   1.000
_cell.length_b   1.000
_cell.length_c   1.000
_cell.angle_alpha   90.00
_cell.angle_beta   90.00
_cell.angle_gamma   90.00
#
_symmetry.space_group_name_H-M   'P 1'
#
loop_
_entity.id
_entity.type
_entity.pdbx_description
1 polymer ?
#
loop_
_entity_poly.entity_id
_entity_poly.type
_entity_poly.pdbx_seq_one_letter_code
_entity_poly.pdbx_strand_id
1 'polypeptide(L)'
;MQSLRGDFSFPTEEKKVSNGGKENFQRWKFIFPRLESFWKTAGATRWVRCFVLKVVPLHYNNRQAMIHSKDERLEAFSRLLDVLDNLRTHCPWDRKQTNESLRANTIEEVYELSEALEQGDTNAISKELGDVLLHVLFYARIGDEQGDFDIVDVCNKLCNKLIFRHPHIYATEQVEDAGQVVQLWEQVKQKEKDGNKSVLSGVPSALPALIKAYRIQDKARAVGFDWQEREEVWAKVREELQEVEQEMTSGSADDLEAEIGDLLFSIVNAARLYGVNPDNALERTNRKFIDRFGYIERTAKEHGKSITDLSLEEMETLWQEAKKGTSK
;
A
#
# COMPACT_ATOMS: atom_id res chain seq x y z
N MET A 1 -46.38 7.24 42.25
CA MET A 1 -47.61 7.33 41.43
C MET A 1 -47.26 6.99 40.03
N GLN A 2 -47.95 5.96 39.52
CA GLN A 2 -48.09 5.50 38.09
C GLN A 2 -46.80 5.22 37.34
N SER A 3 -46.30 3.98 37.19
CA SER A 3 -46.85 2.79 36.52
C SER A 3 -47.13 3.03 35.02
N LEU A 4 -46.21 2.58 34.18
CA LEU A 4 -46.54 2.09 32.83
C LEU A 4 -45.69 0.85 32.51
N ARG A 5 -46.28 -0.30 32.77
CA ARG A 5 -45.84 -1.60 32.19
C ARG A 5 -46.41 -1.64 30.77
N GLY A 6 -45.57 -1.80 29.78
CA GLY A 6 -45.98 -2.14 28.43
C GLY A 6 -45.58 -3.58 28.15
N ASP A 7 -46.57 -4.45 28.04
CA ASP A 7 -46.45 -5.85 27.63
C ASP A 7 -46.03 -5.92 26.15
N PHE A 8 -44.87 -6.48 25.87
CA PHE A 8 -44.51 -6.95 24.53
C PHE A 8 -44.61 -8.48 24.48
N SER A 9 -45.73 -8.96 23.90
CA SER A 9 -45.90 -10.34 23.54
C SER A 9 -45.16 -10.62 22.21
N PHE A 10 -44.27 -11.60 22.21
CA PHE A 10 -43.63 -12.11 21.01
C PHE A 10 -44.44 -13.25 20.43
N PRO A 11 -44.64 -13.31 19.07
CA PRO A 11 -45.24 -14.45 18.44
C PRO A 11 -44.29 -15.64 18.38
N THR A 12 -44.73 -16.78 18.85
CA THR A 12 -44.05 -18.08 18.71
C THR A 12 -44.39 -18.67 17.32
N GLU A 13 -43.48 -18.51 16.37
CA GLU A 13 -43.49 -19.36 15.16
C GLU A 13 -42.19 -20.18 15.13
N GLU A 14 -42.34 -21.50 15.34
CA GLU A 14 -41.32 -22.50 15.05
C GLU A 14 -41.17 -22.67 13.54
N LYS A 15 -40.20 -22.03 12.91
CA LYS A 15 -39.75 -22.36 11.56
C LYS A 15 -38.67 -23.41 11.60
N LYS A 16 -38.91 -24.54 10.96
CA LYS A 16 -37.95 -25.64 10.73
C LYS A 16 -36.65 -25.09 10.12
N VAL A 17 -35.53 -25.32 10.81
CA VAL A 17 -34.21 -25.00 10.34
C VAL A 17 -33.82 -25.94 9.22
N SER A 18 -33.64 -25.43 8.02
CA SER A 18 -33.17 -26.16 6.85
C SER A 18 -31.69 -26.59 7.04
N ASN A 19 -31.31 -27.68 6.34
CA ASN A 19 -29.98 -28.34 6.44
C ASN A 19 -28.75 -27.42 6.18
N GLY A 20 -28.89 -26.26 5.57
CA GLY A 20 -27.81 -25.31 5.29
C GLY A 20 -27.11 -24.70 6.52
N GLY A 21 -27.71 -24.79 7.71
CA GLY A 21 -27.12 -24.28 8.95
C GLY A 21 -25.96 -25.13 9.51
N LYS A 22 -25.91 -26.42 9.15
CA LYS A 22 -24.85 -27.34 9.62
C LYS A 22 -23.57 -27.24 8.78
N GLU A 23 -23.68 -27.02 7.48
CA GLU A 23 -22.52 -26.84 6.59
C GLU A 23 -21.79 -25.52 6.86
N ASN A 24 -22.53 -24.44 7.10
CA ASN A 24 -21.91 -23.17 7.50
C ASN A 24 -21.17 -23.27 8.85
N PHE A 25 -21.66 -24.07 9.80
CA PHE A 25 -21.03 -24.25 11.11
C PHE A 25 -19.70 -25.02 11.03
N GLN A 26 -19.58 -25.99 10.13
CA GLN A 26 -18.31 -26.69 9.88
C GLN A 26 -17.28 -25.78 9.21
N ARG A 27 -17.71 -24.91 8.30
CA ARG A 27 -16.83 -23.94 7.62
C ARG A 27 -16.20 -22.93 8.58
N TRP A 28 -16.90 -22.53 9.63
CA TRP A 28 -16.36 -21.60 10.66
C TRP A 28 -15.31 -22.24 11.57
N LYS A 29 -15.32 -23.55 11.79
CA LYS A 29 -14.27 -24.28 12.51
C LYS A 29 -12.90 -24.19 11.81
N PHE A 30 -12.89 -24.11 10.51
CA PHE A 30 -11.65 -23.93 9.73
C PHE A 30 -11.08 -22.51 9.83
N ILE A 31 -11.92 -21.51 10.05
CA ILE A 31 -11.50 -20.10 10.08
C ILE A 31 -10.88 -19.71 11.45
N PHE A 32 -11.24 -20.44 12.54
CA PHE A 32 -10.76 -20.16 13.90
C PHE A 32 -10.34 -21.42 14.65
N PRO A 33 -9.25 -22.09 14.27
CA PRO A 33 -8.85 -23.36 14.90
C PRO A 33 -8.50 -23.25 16.40
N ARG A 34 -8.14 -22.07 16.91
CA ARG A 34 -7.81 -21.84 18.32
C ARG A 34 -9.00 -21.70 19.25
N LEU A 35 -10.22 -21.63 18.74
CA LEU A 35 -11.43 -21.58 19.57
C LEU A 35 -12.00 -22.97 19.85
N GLU A 36 -11.37 -24.04 19.41
CA GLU A 36 -11.86 -25.41 19.62
C GLU A 36 -11.91 -25.81 21.11
N SER A 37 -10.98 -25.32 21.95
CA SER A 37 -11.02 -25.52 23.38
C SER A 37 -12.17 -24.75 24.05
N PHE A 38 -12.49 -23.57 23.55
CA PHE A 38 -13.59 -22.75 24.03
C PHE A 38 -14.96 -23.37 23.65
N TRP A 39 -15.03 -23.98 22.45
CA TRP A 39 -16.24 -24.64 21.95
C TRP A 39 -16.57 -25.94 22.68
N LYS A 40 -15.57 -26.62 23.22
CA LYS A 40 -15.76 -27.88 23.98
C LYS A 40 -16.20 -27.65 25.42
N THR A 41 -15.90 -26.53 26.04
CA THR A 41 -16.24 -26.19 27.42
C THR A 41 -17.52 -25.39 27.57
N ALA A 42 -17.91 -24.62 26.56
CA ALA A 42 -19.20 -23.94 26.55
C ALA A 42 -20.22 -24.85 25.89
N GLY A 43 -20.92 -25.65 26.66
CA GLY A 43 -22.06 -26.43 26.17
C GLY A 43 -22.95 -25.54 25.29
N ALA A 44 -23.36 -26.09 24.12
CA ALA A 44 -24.04 -25.39 23.05
C ALA A 44 -25.36 -24.72 23.49
N THR A 45 -25.30 -23.75 24.38
CA THR A 45 -26.42 -22.99 24.87
C THR A 45 -26.62 -21.73 23.99
N ARG A 46 -27.85 -21.31 23.94
CA ARG A 46 -28.44 -20.17 23.21
C ARG A 46 -27.60 -18.88 23.25
N TRP A 47 -26.67 -18.73 24.18
CA TRP A 47 -25.80 -17.55 24.38
C TRP A 47 -24.67 -17.44 23.37
N VAL A 48 -24.09 -18.56 22.94
CA VAL A 48 -22.98 -18.55 21.96
C VAL A 48 -23.50 -18.11 20.58
N ARG A 49 -24.76 -18.44 20.25
CA ARG A 49 -25.42 -17.95 19.02
C ARG A 49 -25.61 -16.43 19.01
N CYS A 50 -25.91 -15.84 20.17
CA CYS A 50 -26.04 -14.38 20.30
C CYS A 50 -24.68 -13.65 20.26
N PHE A 51 -23.62 -14.28 20.78
CA PHE A 51 -22.30 -13.63 20.83
C PHE A 51 -21.63 -13.58 19.45
N VAL A 52 -21.69 -14.67 18.69
CA VAL A 52 -21.14 -14.72 17.33
C VAL A 52 -21.92 -13.80 16.35
N LEU A 53 -23.22 -13.62 16.55
CA LEU A 53 -24.03 -12.71 15.75
C LEU A 53 -23.95 -11.23 16.22
N LYS A 54 -23.49 -10.98 17.45
CA LYS A 54 -23.33 -9.62 18.02
C LYS A 54 -21.90 -9.07 17.93
N VAL A 55 -20.90 -9.91 17.71
CA VAL A 55 -19.48 -9.47 17.66
C VAL A 55 -19.09 -8.94 16.29
N VAL A 56 -19.95 -9.01 15.29
CA VAL A 56 -19.76 -8.28 14.04
C VAL A 56 -21.06 -7.55 13.64
N PRO A 57 -21.47 -6.51 14.37
CA PRO A 57 -22.21 -5.45 13.73
C PRO A 57 -21.14 -4.60 13.05
N LEU A 58 -20.89 -4.83 11.78
CA LEU A 58 -20.35 -3.82 10.91
C LEU A 58 -21.29 -2.60 11.01
N HIS A 59 -21.03 -1.72 11.99
CA HIS A 59 -21.60 -0.38 12.01
C HIS A 59 -20.92 0.44 10.89
N TYR A 60 -21.16 0.01 9.67
CA TYR A 60 -20.85 0.79 8.48
C TYR A 60 -22.12 1.57 8.11
N ASN A 61 -22.44 2.56 8.94
CA ASN A 61 -23.62 3.41 8.74
C ASN A 61 -23.31 4.65 7.86
N ASN A 62 -22.26 4.56 7.01
CA ASN A 62 -22.03 5.50 5.93
C ASN A 62 -21.64 4.71 4.67
N ARG A 63 -22.52 3.80 4.22
CA ARG A 63 -22.41 3.21 2.88
C ARG A 63 -22.72 4.32 1.88
N GLN A 64 -21.70 5.01 1.39
CA GLN A 64 -21.76 5.43 0.01
C GLN A 64 -22.15 4.19 -0.80
N ALA A 65 -23.23 4.31 -1.58
CA ALA A 65 -23.72 3.17 -2.36
C ALA A 65 -22.58 2.67 -3.24
N MET A 66 -22.13 1.45 -3.00
CA MET A 66 -21.14 0.83 -3.88
C MET A 66 -21.78 0.65 -5.26
N ILE A 67 -21.00 0.88 -6.32
CA ILE A 67 -21.46 0.77 -7.71
C ILE A 67 -22.06 -0.61 -7.95
N HIS A 68 -21.46 -1.67 -7.38
CA HIS A 68 -21.89 -3.05 -7.54
C HIS A 68 -22.16 -3.74 -6.20
N SER A 69 -23.10 -4.66 -6.19
CA SER A 69 -23.43 -5.52 -5.07
C SER A 69 -22.24 -6.41 -4.67
N LYS A 70 -22.33 -7.02 -3.49
CA LYS A 70 -21.33 -7.99 -3.04
C LYS A 70 -21.26 -9.20 -3.95
N ASP A 71 -22.41 -9.68 -4.42
CA ASP A 71 -22.49 -10.89 -5.25
C ASP A 71 -21.92 -10.63 -6.64
N GLU A 72 -22.20 -9.50 -7.27
CA GLU A 72 -21.57 -9.10 -8.54
C GLU A 72 -20.05 -9.00 -8.45
N ARG A 73 -19.52 -8.48 -7.32
CA ARG A 73 -18.07 -8.41 -7.10
C ARG A 73 -17.44 -9.78 -6.92
N LEU A 74 -18.13 -10.70 -6.24
CA LEU A 74 -17.66 -12.08 -6.06
C LEU A 74 -17.70 -12.84 -7.38
N GLU A 75 -18.74 -12.65 -8.20
CA GLU A 75 -18.85 -13.24 -9.52
C GLU A 75 -17.78 -12.74 -10.48
N ALA A 76 -17.52 -11.43 -10.51
CA ALA A 76 -16.45 -10.85 -11.31
C ALA A 76 -15.07 -11.40 -10.92
N PHE A 77 -14.80 -11.56 -9.63
CA PHE A 77 -13.54 -12.13 -9.15
C PHE A 77 -13.41 -13.62 -9.49
N SER A 78 -14.50 -14.40 -9.33
CA SER A 78 -14.54 -15.80 -9.71
C SER A 78 -14.25 -15.97 -11.21
N ARG A 79 -14.90 -15.17 -12.06
CA ARG A 79 -14.66 -15.17 -13.51
C ARG A 79 -13.20 -14.86 -13.85
N LEU A 80 -12.56 -13.94 -13.13
CA LEU A 80 -11.15 -13.60 -13.36
C LEU A 80 -10.24 -14.79 -13.05
N LEU A 81 -10.51 -15.53 -11.98
CA LEU A 81 -9.80 -16.76 -11.64
C LEU A 81 -9.95 -17.82 -12.73
N ASP A 82 -11.17 -18.06 -13.20
CA ASP A 82 -11.45 -19.02 -14.28
C ASP A 82 -10.72 -18.66 -15.57
N VAL A 83 -10.66 -17.37 -15.92
CA VAL A 83 -9.92 -16.88 -17.10
C VAL A 83 -8.43 -17.15 -16.94
N LEU A 84 -7.84 -16.83 -15.78
CA LEU A 84 -6.42 -17.05 -15.52
C LEU A 84 -6.06 -18.56 -15.56
N ASP A 85 -6.88 -19.42 -14.96
CA ASP A 85 -6.69 -20.87 -14.99
C ASP A 85 -6.72 -21.42 -16.42
N ASN A 86 -7.61 -20.88 -17.24
CA ASN A 86 -7.69 -21.24 -18.65
C ASN A 86 -6.45 -20.78 -19.43
N LEU A 87 -6.01 -19.55 -19.22
CA LEU A 87 -4.76 -19.02 -19.82
C LEU A 87 -3.55 -19.86 -19.38
N ARG A 88 -3.42 -20.11 -18.09
CA ARG A 88 -2.32 -20.90 -17.52
C ARG A 88 -2.26 -22.32 -18.10
N THR A 89 -3.41 -22.89 -18.43
CA THR A 89 -3.51 -24.24 -18.99
C THR A 89 -3.25 -24.27 -20.49
N HIS A 90 -3.76 -23.31 -21.25
CA HIS A 90 -3.85 -23.39 -22.71
C HIS A 90 -2.93 -22.41 -23.46
N CYS A 91 -2.62 -21.24 -22.87
CA CYS A 91 -1.76 -20.27 -23.52
C CYS A 91 -0.27 -20.69 -23.41
N PRO A 92 0.46 -20.83 -24.53
CA PRO A 92 1.86 -21.26 -24.49
C PRO A 92 2.80 -20.27 -23.80
N TRP A 93 2.43 -18.99 -23.74
CA TRP A 93 3.21 -17.96 -23.08
C TRP A 93 2.94 -17.98 -21.57
N ASP A 94 1.67 -17.92 -21.15
CA ASP A 94 1.28 -17.90 -19.75
C ASP A 94 1.78 -19.14 -19.00
N ARG A 95 1.68 -20.33 -19.64
CA ARG A 95 2.13 -21.60 -19.09
C ARG A 95 3.63 -21.66 -18.75
N LYS A 96 4.45 -20.85 -19.41
CA LYS A 96 5.91 -20.80 -19.19
C LYS A 96 6.35 -19.82 -18.13
N GLN A 97 5.44 -18.96 -17.66
CA GLN A 97 5.81 -17.94 -16.69
C GLN A 97 6.18 -18.55 -15.34
N THR A 98 7.18 -17.96 -14.71
CA THR A 98 7.69 -18.28 -13.37
C THR A 98 7.69 -17.02 -12.49
N ASN A 99 7.90 -17.18 -11.20
CA ASN A 99 8.06 -16.05 -10.28
C ASN A 99 9.15 -15.08 -10.75
N GLU A 100 10.27 -15.63 -11.26
CA GLU A 100 11.40 -14.83 -11.74
C GLU A 100 11.08 -14.11 -13.03
N SER A 101 10.40 -14.77 -13.99
CA SER A 101 10.08 -14.15 -15.29
C SER A 101 9.08 -12.99 -15.15
N LEU A 102 8.14 -13.09 -14.19
CA LEU A 102 7.11 -12.06 -13.97
C LEU A 102 7.59 -10.91 -13.08
N ARG A 103 8.70 -11.07 -12.35
CA ARG A 103 9.14 -10.09 -11.36
C ARG A 103 9.39 -8.69 -11.94
N ALA A 104 10.03 -8.62 -13.11
CA ALA A 104 10.32 -7.33 -13.76
C ALA A 104 9.03 -6.62 -14.17
N ASN A 105 8.12 -7.35 -14.83
CA ASN A 105 6.82 -6.82 -15.25
C ASN A 105 5.98 -6.36 -14.05
N THR A 106 5.99 -7.11 -12.94
CA THR A 106 5.29 -6.67 -11.72
C THR A 106 5.75 -5.29 -11.23
N ILE A 107 7.06 -5.02 -11.31
CA ILE A 107 7.62 -3.72 -10.93
C ILE A 107 7.17 -2.63 -11.92
N GLU A 108 7.14 -2.94 -13.21
CA GLU A 108 6.66 -2.07 -14.28
C GLU A 108 5.20 -1.67 -14.04
N GLU A 109 4.29 -2.66 -13.85
CA GLU A 109 2.88 -2.39 -13.59
C GLU A 109 2.65 -1.54 -12.32
N VAL A 110 3.47 -1.73 -11.28
CA VAL A 110 3.41 -0.90 -10.07
C VAL A 110 3.82 0.55 -10.36
N TYR A 111 4.79 0.78 -11.23
CA TYR A 111 5.17 2.13 -11.64
C TYR A 111 4.13 2.76 -12.57
N GLU A 112 3.53 2.01 -13.51
CA GLU A 112 2.43 2.48 -14.36
C GLU A 112 1.21 2.87 -13.50
N LEU A 113 0.86 2.06 -12.51
CA LEU A 113 -0.17 2.42 -11.53
C LEU A 113 0.20 3.70 -10.77
N SER A 114 1.46 3.84 -10.35
CA SER A 114 1.92 5.05 -9.65
C SER A 114 1.77 6.29 -10.52
N GLU A 115 2.12 6.20 -11.80
CA GLU A 115 1.97 7.29 -12.78
C GLU A 115 0.50 7.65 -12.99
N ALA A 116 -0.37 6.67 -13.20
CA ALA A 116 -1.81 6.88 -13.36
C ALA A 116 -2.44 7.56 -12.13
N LEU A 117 -2.02 7.17 -10.92
CA LEU A 117 -2.45 7.78 -9.65
C LEU A 117 -2.04 9.25 -9.56
N GLU A 118 -0.84 9.60 -9.98
CA GLU A 118 -0.35 10.98 -9.95
C GLU A 118 -1.03 11.87 -10.98
N GLN A 119 -1.36 11.31 -12.14
CA GLN A 119 -2.11 12.01 -13.20
C GLN A 119 -3.60 12.18 -12.83
N GLY A 120 -4.12 11.34 -11.91
CA GLY A 120 -5.53 11.32 -11.54
C GLY A 120 -6.45 10.78 -12.64
N ASP A 121 -5.89 10.05 -13.61
CA ASP A 121 -6.67 9.40 -14.69
C ASP A 121 -7.35 8.13 -14.15
N THR A 122 -8.65 8.24 -13.89
CA THR A 122 -9.44 7.15 -13.34
C THR A 122 -9.51 5.92 -14.25
N ASN A 123 -9.44 6.09 -15.57
CA ASN A 123 -9.45 4.96 -16.50
C ASN A 123 -8.11 4.24 -16.48
N ALA A 124 -6.99 4.98 -16.54
CA ALA A 124 -5.65 4.43 -16.39
C ALA A 124 -5.50 3.74 -15.02
N ILE A 125 -5.91 4.38 -13.92
CA ILE A 125 -5.88 3.77 -12.58
C ILE A 125 -6.63 2.43 -12.56
N SER A 126 -7.82 2.37 -13.17
CA SER A 126 -8.61 1.13 -13.20
C SER A 126 -7.92 0.03 -14.01
N LYS A 127 -7.26 0.39 -15.11
CA LYS A 127 -6.49 -0.52 -15.96
C LYS A 127 -5.30 -1.08 -15.18
N GLU A 128 -4.44 -0.21 -14.66
CA GLU A 128 -3.20 -0.63 -13.99
C GLU A 128 -3.45 -1.39 -12.68
N LEU A 129 -4.56 -1.10 -11.98
CA LEU A 129 -5.03 -1.95 -10.88
C LEU A 129 -5.36 -3.37 -11.33
N GLY A 130 -5.89 -3.52 -12.54
CA GLY A 130 -6.16 -4.83 -13.15
C GLY A 130 -4.86 -5.59 -13.42
N ASP A 131 -3.86 -4.92 -13.98
CA ASP A 131 -2.57 -5.50 -14.34
C ASP A 131 -1.77 -5.89 -13.09
N VAL A 132 -1.74 -5.06 -12.05
CA VAL A 132 -1.17 -5.43 -10.74
C VAL A 132 -1.92 -6.61 -10.11
N LEU A 133 -3.26 -6.64 -10.19
CA LEU A 133 -4.06 -7.76 -9.68
C LEU A 133 -3.77 -9.05 -10.44
N LEU A 134 -3.59 -8.98 -11.76
CA LEU A 134 -3.20 -10.13 -12.58
C LEU A 134 -1.90 -10.77 -12.06
N HIS A 135 -0.88 -9.96 -11.76
CA HIS A 135 0.38 -10.46 -11.21
C HIS A 135 0.20 -11.12 -9.83
N VAL A 136 -0.64 -10.55 -8.96
CA VAL A 136 -0.97 -11.18 -7.65
C VAL A 136 -1.59 -12.56 -7.84
N LEU A 137 -2.53 -12.69 -8.78
CA LEU A 137 -3.21 -13.95 -9.06
C LEU A 137 -2.27 -14.96 -9.75
N PHE A 138 -1.37 -14.51 -10.63
CA PHE A 138 -0.35 -15.35 -11.24
C PHE A 138 0.56 -15.99 -10.21
N TYR A 139 1.10 -15.20 -9.27
CA TYR A 139 1.94 -15.73 -8.20
C TYR A 139 1.18 -16.71 -7.30
N ALA A 140 -0.09 -16.42 -7.00
CA ALA A 140 -0.91 -17.33 -6.22
C ALA A 140 -1.16 -18.64 -6.98
N ARG A 141 -1.36 -18.59 -8.31
CA ARG A 141 -1.54 -19.76 -9.15
C ARG A 141 -0.26 -20.59 -9.28
N ILE A 142 0.90 -19.95 -9.41
CA ILE A 142 2.20 -20.64 -9.41
C ILE A 142 2.45 -21.32 -8.06
N GLY A 143 2.11 -20.66 -6.96
CA GLY A 143 2.19 -21.25 -5.61
C GLY A 143 1.29 -22.48 -5.43
N ASP A 144 0.06 -22.45 -5.97
CA ASP A 144 -0.86 -23.58 -5.99
C ASP A 144 -0.31 -24.76 -6.78
N GLU A 145 0.29 -24.53 -7.96
CA GLU A 145 0.94 -25.55 -8.77
C GLU A 145 2.12 -26.22 -8.06
N GLN A 146 2.81 -25.50 -7.17
CA GLN A 146 3.91 -25.98 -6.35
C GLN A 146 3.45 -26.67 -5.07
N GLY A 147 2.17 -26.50 -4.70
CA GLY A 147 1.59 -27.01 -3.47
C GLY A 147 1.98 -26.21 -2.22
N ASP A 148 2.45 -24.97 -2.39
CA ASP A 148 2.93 -24.12 -1.30
C ASP A 148 1.80 -23.26 -0.69
N PHE A 149 1.01 -22.59 -1.52
CA PHE A 149 -0.12 -21.74 -1.14
C PHE A 149 -0.97 -21.39 -2.37
N ASP A 150 -2.21 -20.97 -2.12
CA ASP A 150 -3.14 -20.48 -3.15
C ASP A 150 -3.66 -19.07 -2.83
N ILE A 151 -4.59 -18.58 -3.66
CA ILE A 151 -5.23 -17.27 -3.47
C ILE A 151 -6.06 -17.21 -2.18
N VAL A 152 -6.60 -18.34 -1.71
CA VAL A 152 -7.35 -18.41 -0.44
C VAL A 152 -6.42 -18.17 0.75
N ASP A 153 -5.22 -18.76 0.70
CA ASP A 153 -4.19 -18.52 1.72
C ASP A 153 -3.73 -17.07 1.73
N VAL A 154 -3.49 -16.47 0.55
CA VAL A 154 -3.12 -15.07 0.41
C VAL A 154 -4.19 -14.17 1.04
N CYS A 155 -5.45 -14.36 0.67
CA CYS A 155 -6.58 -13.59 1.20
C CYS A 155 -6.74 -13.78 2.72
N ASN A 156 -6.70 -15.01 3.22
CA ASN A 156 -6.86 -15.29 4.63
C ASN A 156 -5.71 -14.73 5.47
N LYS A 157 -4.46 -14.88 5.03
CA LYS A 157 -3.29 -14.29 5.70
C LYS A 157 -3.41 -12.76 5.76
N LEU A 158 -3.86 -12.12 4.67
CA LEU A 158 -4.09 -10.68 4.65
C LEU A 158 -5.22 -10.27 5.59
N CYS A 159 -6.36 -10.95 5.56
CA CYS A 159 -7.50 -10.67 6.45
C CYS A 159 -7.08 -10.79 7.93
N ASN A 160 -6.41 -11.87 8.30
CA ASN A 160 -5.94 -12.09 9.67
C ASN A 160 -4.97 -10.98 10.11
N LYS A 161 -4.06 -10.58 9.24
CA LYS A 161 -3.14 -9.46 9.47
C LYS A 161 -3.88 -8.15 9.68
N LEU A 162 -4.86 -7.83 8.84
CA LEU A 162 -5.64 -6.59 8.96
C LEU A 162 -6.48 -6.57 10.23
N ILE A 163 -7.15 -7.67 10.57
CA ILE A 163 -7.93 -7.80 11.82
C ILE A 163 -7.02 -7.63 13.04
N PHE A 164 -5.87 -8.27 13.04
CA PHE A 164 -4.90 -8.18 14.14
C PHE A 164 -4.35 -6.78 14.33
N ARG A 165 -4.09 -6.06 13.21
CA ARG A 165 -3.51 -4.71 13.23
C ARG A 165 -4.51 -3.59 13.49
N HIS A 166 -5.82 -3.88 13.52
CA HIS A 166 -6.87 -2.89 13.75
C HIS A 166 -7.74 -3.25 14.97
N PRO A 167 -7.13 -3.39 16.17
CA PRO A 167 -7.88 -3.76 17.36
C PRO A 167 -8.92 -2.71 17.77
N HIS A 168 -8.77 -1.46 17.35
CA HIS A 168 -9.76 -0.40 17.53
C HIS A 168 -11.04 -0.59 16.67
N ILE A 169 -11.00 -1.44 15.65
CA ILE A 169 -12.18 -1.80 14.83
C ILE A 169 -12.73 -3.17 15.21
N TYR A 170 -11.84 -4.14 15.51
CA TYR A 170 -12.21 -5.54 15.69
C TYR A 170 -12.13 -6.04 17.14
N ALA A 171 -11.62 -5.23 18.08
CA ALA A 171 -11.54 -5.51 19.48
C ALA A 171 -12.10 -4.34 20.34
N THR A 172 -11.54 -4.10 21.53
CA THR A 172 -12.07 -3.15 22.51
C THR A 172 -11.24 -1.88 22.66
N GLU A 173 -10.16 -1.76 21.93
CA GLU A 173 -9.29 -0.58 22.03
C GLU A 173 -9.97 0.64 21.39
N GLN A 174 -9.84 1.79 22.05
CA GLN A 174 -10.40 3.05 21.56
C GLN A 174 -9.26 3.95 21.11
N VAL A 175 -9.45 4.60 19.98
CA VAL A 175 -8.54 5.61 19.42
C VAL A 175 -9.38 6.82 19.00
N GLU A 176 -8.88 8.00 19.25
CA GLU A 176 -9.61 9.26 19.02
C GLU A 176 -9.22 9.91 17.70
N ASP A 177 -7.99 9.64 17.22
CA ASP A 177 -7.47 10.25 16.00
C ASP A 177 -6.56 9.30 15.19
N ALA A 178 -6.25 9.73 13.95
CA ALA A 178 -5.40 8.96 13.03
C ALA A 178 -3.96 8.78 13.53
N GLY A 179 -3.43 9.70 14.33
CA GLY A 179 -2.08 9.62 14.90
C GLY A 179 -1.96 8.48 15.91
N GLN A 180 -2.99 8.33 16.78
CA GLN A 180 -3.08 7.22 17.73
C GLN A 180 -3.23 5.88 17.01
N VAL A 181 -3.96 5.83 15.89
CA VAL A 181 -4.05 4.62 15.05
C VAL A 181 -2.67 4.20 14.55
N VAL A 182 -1.86 5.13 14.05
CA VAL A 182 -0.52 4.84 13.54
C VAL A 182 0.39 4.33 14.66
N GLN A 183 0.36 4.95 15.84
CA GLN A 183 1.15 4.49 17.00
C GLN A 183 0.73 3.09 17.46
N LEU A 184 -0.56 2.85 17.59
CA LEU A 184 -1.11 1.55 17.94
C LEU A 184 -0.68 0.48 16.90
N TRP A 185 -0.72 0.81 15.63
CA TRP A 185 -0.34 -0.08 14.53
C TRP A 185 1.12 -0.52 14.60
N GLU A 186 2.05 0.40 14.89
CA GLU A 186 3.45 0.07 15.06
C GLU A 186 3.70 -0.78 16.33
N GLN A 187 2.99 -0.51 17.44
CA GLN A 187 3.07 -1.33 18.65
C GLN A 187 2.56 -2.76 18.41
N VAL A 188 1.42 -2.89 17.72
CA VAL A 188 0.83 -4.19 17.39
C VAL A 188 1.73 -4.98 16.45
N LYS A 189 2.35 -4.32 15.48
CA LYS A 189 3.27 -4.93 14.52
C LYS A 189 4.53 -5.50 15.17
N GLN A 190 5.03 -4.88 16.26
CA GLN A 190 6.14 -5.42 17.05
C GLN A 190 5.77 -6.70 17.81
N LYS A 191 4.48 -6.91 18.09
CA LYS A 191 3.95 -8.09 18.80
C LYS A 191 3.62 -9.27 17.87
N GLU A 192 3.72 -9.09 16.53
CA GLU A 192 3.50 -10.18 15.59
C GLU A 192 4.55 -11.30 15.80
N LYS A 193 4.12 -12.56 15.83
CA LYS A 193 5.02 -13.72 16.04
C LYS A 193 6.09 -13.87 14.98
N ASP A 194 5.76 -13.46 13.74
CA ASP A 194 6.67 -13.42 12.60
C ASP A 194 7.23 -12.00 12.41
N GLY A 195 7.15 -11.17 13.44
CA GLY A 195 7.61 -9.78 13.45
C GLY A 195 9.11 -9.66 13.18
N ASN A 196 9.49 -8.53 12.66
CA ASN A 196 10.89 -8.23 12.33
C ASN A 196 11.79 -8.42 13.55
N LYS A 197 12.90 -9.15 13.38
CA LYS A 197 13.92 -9.38 14.43
C LYS A 197 14.60 -8.07 14.88
N SER A 198 14.56 -7.02 14.08
CA SER A 198 15.01 -5.67 14.41
C SER A 198 14.10 -4.63 13.77
N VAL A 199 14.16 -3.39 14.23
CA VAL A 199 13.36 -2.27 13.72
C VAL A 199 13.50 -2.13 12.19
N LEU A 200 14.72 -2.24 11.68
CA LEU A 200 15.02 -2.03 10.27
C LEU A 200 14.95 -3.29 9.41
N SER A 201 14.87 -4.49 9.99
CA SER A 201 14.85 -5.75 9.22
C SER A 201 13.64 -5.90 8.28
N GLY A 202 12.60 -5.09 8.46
CA GLY A 202 11.44 -5.07 7.54
C GLY A 202 11.53 -4.03 6.43
N VAL A 203 12.71 -3.46 6.16
CA VAL A 203 12.95 -2.62 4.99
C VAL A 203 13.49 -3.51 3.87
N PRO A 204 12.76 -3.68 2.75
CA PRO A 204 13.25 -4.52 1.65
C PRO A 204 14.56 -3.97 1.06
N SER A 205 15.53 -4.86 0.85
CA SER A 205 16.83 -4.47 0.27
C SER A 205 16.71 -3.97 -1.18
N ALA A 206 15.70 -4.45 -1.91
CA ALA A 206 15.47 -4.11 -3.31
C ALA A 206 14.73 -2.77 -3.54
N LEU A 207 14.35 -2.03 -2.50
CA LEU A 207 13.74 -0.72 -2.67
C LEU A 207 14.70 0.26 -3.36
N PRO A 208 14.19 1.13 -4.25
CA PRO A 208 14.93 2.29 -4.74
C PRO A 208 15.50 3.13 -3.58
N ALA A 209 16.69 3.70 -3.77
CA ALA A 209 17.47 4.30 -2.68
C ALA A 209 16.71 5.40 -1.93
N LEU A 210 15.99 6.27 -2.65
CA LEU A 210 15.23 7.38 -2.07
C LEU A 210 14.08 6.88 -1.19
N ILE A 211 13.28 5.94 -1.71
CA ILE A 211 12.19 5.29 -0.97
C ILE A 211 12.75 4.52 0.24
N LYS A 212 13.88 3.84 0.07
CA LYS A 212 14.56 3.11 1.15
C LYS A 212 15.00 4.03 2.29
N ALA A 213 15.63 5.15 1.97
CA ALA A 213 16.05 6.16 2.96
C ALA A 213 14.85 6.68 3.75
N TYR A 214 13.77 7.07 3.08
CA TYR A 214 12.53 7.50 3.74
C TYR A 214 11.98 6.42 4.69
N ARG A 215 11.93 5.15 4.25
CA ARG A 215 11.42 4.03 5.06
C ARG A 215 12.31 3.71 6.26
N ILE A 216 13.63 3.82 6.12
CA ILE A 216 14.58 3.65 7.24
C ILE A 216 14.31 4.70 8.30
N GLN A 217 14.23 5.96 7.91
CA GLN A 217 14.02 7.08 8.83
C GLN A 217 12.64 7.02 9.50
N ASP A 218 11.58 6.68 8.75
CA ASP A 218 10.24 6.53 9.30
C ASP A 218 10.18 5.42 10.37
N LYS A 219 10.89 4.30 10.14
CA LYS A 219 10.98 3.22 11.14
C LYS A 219 11.82 3.61 12.36
N ALA A 220 12.92 4.34 12.17
CA ALA A 220 13.73 4.86 13.27
C ALA A 220 12.92 5.83 14.15
N ARG A 221 12.16 6.73 13.51
CA ARG A 221 11.23 7.62 14.20
C ARG A 221 10.21 6.87 15.07
N ALA A 222 9.65 5.78 14.56
CA ALA A 222 8.62 5.01 15.28
C ALA A 222 9.11 4.42 16.61
N VAL A 223 10.42 4.32 16.83
CA VAL A 223 11.04 3.88 18.10
C VAL A 223 11.69 5.02 18.88
N GLY A 224 11.38 6.27 18.53
CA GLY A 224 11.85 7.45 19.25
C GLY A 224 13.20 8.00 18.79
N PHE A 225 13.80 7.46 17.72
CA PHE A 225 15.01 8.02 17.12
C PHE A 225 14.63 9.03 16.02
N ASP A 226 14.36 10.26 16.45
CA ASP A 226 13.99 11.39 15.58
C ASP A 226 14.42 12.74 16.18
N TRP A 227 14.47 13.77 15.34
CA TRP A 227 14.69 15.13 15.75
C TRP A 227 13.47 15.65 16.54
N GLN A 228 13.72 16.39 17.61
CA GLN A 228 12.64 17.00 18.40
C GLN A 228 12.07 18.24 17.71
N GLU A 229 12.96 19.08 17.18
CA GLU A 229 12.58 20.30 16.49
C GLU A 229 12.89 20.21 14.99
N ARG A 230 11.93 20.67 14.17
CA ARG A 230 12.04 20.58 12.70
C ARG A 230 13.17 21.44 12.13
N GLU A 231 13.50 22.50 12.82
CA GLU A 231 14.54 23.46 12.42
C GLU A 231 15.93 22.88 12.52
N GLU A 232 16.15 21.97 13.46
CA GLU A 232 17.45 21.32 13.69
C GLU A 232 17.91 20.47 12.51
N VAL A 233 16.96 19.86 11.78
CA VAL A 233 17.30 19.06 10.59
C VAL A 233 17.97 19.88 9.49
N TRP A 234 17.61 21.17 9.36
CA TRP A 234 18.26 22.05 8.37
C TRP A 234 19.68 22.44 8.75
N ALA A 235 20.03 22.40 10.05
CA ALA A 235 21.41 22.54 10.48
C ALA A 235 22.24 21.35 9.97
N LYS A 236 21.70 20.12 10.10
CA LYS A 236 22.37 18.92 9.58
C LYS A 236 22.48 18.93 8.04
N VAL A 237 21.46 19.35 7.31
CA VAL A 237 21.55 19.49 5.84
C VAL A 237 22.68 20.45 5.43
N ARG A 238 22.90 21.56 6.18
CA ARG A 238 23.97 22.49 5.89
C ARG A 238 25.36 21.93 6.26
N GLU A 239 25.43 21.14 7.33
CA GLU A 239 26.62 20.41 7.71
C GLU A 239 27.06 19.46 6.60
N GLU A 240 26.17 18.57 6.14
CA GLU A 240 26.43 17.64 5.05
C GLU A 240 26.82 18.36 3.74
N LEU A 241 26.17 19.49 3.46
CA LEU A 241 26.54 20.29 2.29
C LEU A 241 28.00 20.85 2.41
N GLN A 242 28.42 21.26 3.61
CA GLN A 242 29.77 21.72 3.82
C GLN A 242 30.80 20.59 3.70
N GLU A 243 30.47 19.38 4.15
CA GLU A 243 31.29 18.19 3.99
C GLU A 243 31.48 17.83 2.51
N VAL A 244 30.39 17.86 1.70
CA VAL A 244 30.50 17.75 0.25
C VAL A 244 31.43 18.82 -0.37
N GLU A 245 31.30 20.10 0.05
CA GLU A 245 32.15 21.19 -0.46
C GLU A 245 33.62 20.99 -0.13
N GLN A 246 33.92 20.39 1.04
CA GLN A 246 35.29 20.05 1.43
C GLN A 246 35.86 18.93 0.57
N GLU A 247 35.11 17.84 0.41
CA GLU A 247 35.53 16.70 -0.39
C GLU A 247 35.66 17.02 -1.91
N MET A 248 34.92 17.99 -2.41
CA MET A 248 35.09 18.51 -3.79
C MET A 248 36.48 19.12 -4.01
N THR A 249 37.15 19.61 -2.94
CA THR A 249 38.43 20.27 -3.05
C THR A 249 39.63 19.41 -2.68
N SER A 250 39.48 18.45 -1.80
CA SER A 250 40.56 17.68 -1.20
C SER A 250 40.36 16.18 -1.10
N GLY A 251 39.10 15.69 -1.35
CA GLY A 251 38.74 14.31 -1.19
C GLY A 251 38.98 13.40 -2.41
N SER A 252 38.81 12.11 -2.17
CA SER A 252 38.72 11.13 -3.24
C SER A 252 37.33 11.09 -3.86
N ALA A 253 37.17 10.46 -5.02
CA ALA A 253 35.87 10.24 -5.61
C ALA A 253 34.93 9.42 -4.71
N ASP A 254 35.49 8.47 -3.95
CA ASP A 254 34.71 7.61 -3.04
C ASP A 254 34.22 8.40 -1.82
N ASP A 255 35.06 9.31 -1.27
CA ASP A 255 34.70 10.19 -0.15
C ASP A 255 33.60 11.17 -0.58
N LEU A 256 33.76 11.80 -1.75
CA LEU A 256 32.75 12.68 -2.31
C LEU A 256 31.40 11.95 -2.57
N GLU A 257 31.43 10.70 -3.04
CA GLU A 257 30.22 9.88 -3.24
C GLU A 257 29.53 9.62 -1.89
N ALA A 258 30.29 9.35 -0.82
CA ALA A 258 29.75 9.13 0.52
C ALA A 258 29.05 10.38 1.05
N GLU A 259 29.69 11.55 0.99
CA GLU A 259 29.12 12.81 1.49
C GLU A 259 27.90 13.26 0.69
N ILE A 260 27.87 13.05 -0.64
CA ILE A 260 26.66 13.26 -1.44
C ILE A 260 25.54 12.33 -0.96
N GLY A 261 25.86 11.09 -0.60
CA GLY A 261 24.89 10.14 -0.02
C GLY A 261 24.30 10.64 1.28
N ASP A 262 25.12 11.17 2.19
CA ASP A 262 24.71 11.69 3.50
C ASP A 262 23.88 12.98 3.35
N LEU A 263 24.28 13.86 2.44
CA LEU A 263 23.48 15.04 2.07
C LEU A 263 22.09 14.64 1.55
N LEU A 264 22.00 13.69 0.62
CA LEU A 264 20.70 13.19 0.12
C LEU A 264 19.86 12.58 1.25
N PHE A 265 20.47 11.81 2.14
CA PHE A 265 19.80 11.21 3.29
C PHE A 265 19.26 12.27 4.26
N SER A 266 20.04 13.34 4.52
CA SER A 266 19.61 14.46 5.36
C SER A 266 18.46 15.26 4.74
N ILE A 267 18.46 15.46 3.41
CA ILE A 267 17.36 16.09 2.66
C ILE A 267 16.08 15.26 2.74
N VAL A 268 16.19 13.94 2.60
CA VAL A 268 15.04 13.01 2.76
C VAL A 268 14.45 13.15 4.17
N ASN A 269 15.30 13.26 5.20
CA ASN A 269 14.85 13.45 6.57
C ASN A 269 14.14 14.80 6.77
N ALA A 270 14.71 15.87 6.22
CA ALA A 270 14.06 17.18 6.24
C ALA A 270 12.66 17.11 5.58
N ALA A 271 12.56 16.57 4.38
CA ALA A 271 11.28 16.40 3.70
C ALA A 271 10.26 15.66 4.57
N ARG A 272 10.66 14.55 5.20
CA ARG A 272 9.83 13.73 6.09
C ARG A 272 9.29 14.53 7.28
N LEU A 273 10.13 15.32 7.95
CA LEU A 273 9.73 16.13 9.10
C LEU A 273 8.69 17.21 8.75
N TYR A 274 8.74 17.69 7.51
CA TYR A 274 7.71 18.62 6.96
C TYR A 274 6.51 17.90 6.34
N GLY A 275 6.41 16.58 6.46
CA GLY A 275 5.31 15.79 5.90
C GLY A 275 5.31 15.70 4.38
N VAL A 276 6.46 15.95 3.75
CA VAL A 276 6.65 15.86 2.31
C VAL A 276 7.22 14.50 1.96
N ASN A 277 6.59 13.80 1.02
CA ASN A 277 7.20 12.61 0.43
C ASN A 277 8.29 13.05 -0.57
N PRO A 278 9.58 12.69 -0.35
CA PRO A 278 10.68 13.16 -1.18
C PRO A 278 10.67 12.56 -2.58
N ASP A 279 10.19 11.34 -2.76
CA ASP A 279 10.05 10.67 -4.05
C ASP A 279 9.02 11.39 -4.92
N ASN A 280 7.82 11.61 -4.39
CA ASN A 280 6.78 12.38 -5.08
C ASN A 280 7.21 13.83 -5.37
N ALA A 281 8.02 14.44 -4.49
CA ALA A 281 8.50 15.79 -4.69
C ALA A 281 9.52 15.86 -5.84
N LEU A 282 10.42 14.88 -5.92
CA LEU A 282 11.39 14.77 -7.00
C LEU A 282 10.71 14.45 -8.33
N GLU A 283 9.75 13.50 -8.32
CA GLU A 283 9.00 13.13 -9.51
C GLU A 283 8.24 14.33 -10.13
N ARG A 284 7.59 15.13 -9.31
CA ARG A 284 6.99 16.39 -9.77
C ARG A 284 8.01 17.33 -10.44
N THR A 285 9.25 17.29 -9.99
CA THR A 285 10.32 18.11 -10.59
C THR A 285 10.80 17.51 -11.91
N ASN A 286 10.92 16.17 -11.98
CA ASN A 286 11.22 15.44 -13.21
C ASN A 286 10.20 15.77 -14.31
N ARG A 287 8.90 15.69 -14.00
CA ARG A 287 7.82 16.04 -14.94
C ARG A 287 7.93 17.48 -15.43
N LYS A 288 8.11 18.42 -14.51
CA LYS A 288 8.32 19.83 -14.90
C LYS A 288 9.51 20.01 -15.84
N PHE A 289 10.56 19.22 -15.63
CA PHE A 289 11.72 19.25 -16.51
C PHE A 289 11.38 18.67 -17.89
N ILE A 290 10.76 17.49 -17.92
CA ILE A 290 10.33 16.81 -19.16
C ILE A 290 9.38 17.69 -19.97
N ASP A 291 8.37 18.27 -19.33
CA ASP A 291 7.39 19.14 -19.99
C ASP A 291 8.04 20.36 -20.64
N ARG A 292 8.96 21.00 -19.91
CA ARG A 292 9.67 22.19 -20.38
C ARG A 292 10.67 21.85 -21.49
N PHE A 293 11.37 20.75 -21.34
CA PHE A 293 12.30 20.29 -22.38
C PHE A 293 11.54 19.87 -23.63
N GLY A 294 10.42 19.17 -23.50
CA GLY A 294 9.52 18.85 -24.60
C GLY A 294 8.95 20.10 -25.31
N TYR A 295 8.77 21.21 -24.58
CA TYR A 295 8.44 22.50 -25.22
C TYR A 295 9.57 22.99 -26.13
N ILE A 296 10.82 22.91 -25.66
CA ILE A 296 11.99 23.28 -26.47
C ILE A 296 12.08 22.45 -27.74
N GLU A 297 11.92 21.12 -27.61
CA GLU A 297 11.95 20.21 -28.77
C GLU A 297 10.86 20.52 -29.80
N ARG A 298 9.63 20.74 -29.35
CA ARG A 298 8.52 21.09 -30.23
C ARG A 298 8.77 22.42 -30.94
N THR A 299 9.18 23.44 -30.20
CA THR A 299 9.44 24.78 -30.77
C THR A 299 10.61 24.77 -31.76
N ALA A 300 11.69 24.03 -31.48
CA ALA A 300 12.78 23.83 -32.41
C ALA A 300 12.27 23.22 -33.71
N LYS A 301 11.48 22.15 -33.62
CA LYS A 301 10.90 21.48 -34.78
C LYS A 301 9.95 22.37 -35.60
N GLU A 302 9.14 23.19 -34.95
CA GLU A 302 8.25 24.15 -35.58
C GLU A 302 9.03 25.20 -36.38
N HIS A 303 10.25 25.55 -35.92
CA HIS A 303 11.16 26.44 -36.61
C HIS A 303 12.08 25.74 -37.65
N GLY A 304 11.83 24.45 -37.91
CA GLY A 304 12.61 23.67 -38.87
C GLY A 304 14.04 23.35 -38.41
N LYS A 305 14.33 23.47 -37.12
CA LYS A 305 15.63 23.16 -36.50
C LYS A 305 15.59 21.82 -35.76
N SER A 306 16.74 21.13 -35.71
CA SER A 306 16.95 20.09 -34.73
C SER A 306 17.27 20.75 -33.38
N ILE A 307 16.97 20.07 -32.29
CA ILE A 307 17.37 20.54 -30.94
C ILE A 307 18.91 20.70 -30.82
N THR A 308 19.66 19.87 -31.54
CA THR A 308 21.12 19.94 -31.62
C THR A 308 21.66 21.17 -32.35
N ASP A 309 20.81 21.86 -33.11
CA ASP A 309 21.17 23.06 -33.82
C ASP A 309 20.95 24.33 -32.99
N LEU A 310 20.35 24.22 -31.84
CA LEU A 310 20.12 25.32 -30.91
C LEU A 310 21.36 25.56 -30.03
N SER A 311 21.71 26.84 -29.86
CA SER A 311 22.68 27.24 -28.86
C SER A 311 22.09 27.11 -27.46
N LEU A 312 22.95 27.04 -26.43
CA LEU A 312 22.52 27.02 -25.03
C LEU A 312 21.66 28.24 -24.64
N GLU A 313 21.99 29.40 -25.21
CA GLU A 313 21.25 30.66 -25.00
C GLU A 313 19.85 30.61 -25.63
N GLU A 314 19.71 30.04 -26.83
CA GLU A 314 18.40 29.79 -27.43
C GLU A 314 17.57 28.81 -26.60
N MET A 315 18.18 27.70 -26.14
CA MET A 315 17.49 26.73 -25.27
C MET A 315 17.04 27.35 -23.96
N GLU A 316 17.90 28.17 -23.31
CA GLU A 316 17.55 28.84 -22.05
C GLU A 316 16.40 29.85 -22.26
N THR A 317 16.38 30.56 -23.37
CA THR A 317 15.26 31.46 -23.73
C THR A 317 13.95 30.70 -23.81
N LEU A 318 13.92 29.59 -24.55
CA LEU A 318 12.74 28.73 -24.69
C LEU A 318 12.35 28.09 -23.35
N TRP A 319 13.34 27.72 -22.51
CA TRP A 319 13.09 27.23 -21.17
C TRP A 319 12.36 28.23 -20.26
N GLN A 320 12.79 29.50 -20.32
CA GLN A 320 12.11 30.56 -19.55
C GLN A 320 10.69 30.86 -20.09
N GLU A 321 10.45 30.68 -21.37
CA GLU A 321 9.11 30.77 -21.99
C GLU A 321 8.22 29.62 -21.47
N ALA A 322 8.71 28.38 -21.52
CA ALA A 322 8.02 27.21 -21.00
C ALA A 322 7.66 27.37 -19.50
N LYS A 323 8.57 27.95 -18.71
CA LYS A 323 8.36 28.21 -17.29
C LYS A 323 7.20 29.19 -17.03
N LYS A 324 7.01 30.20 -17.88
CA LYS A 324 5.90 31.14 -17.78
C LYS A 324 4.57 30.53 -18.18
N GLY A 325 4.58 29.61 -19.16
CA GLY A 325 3.38 28.89 -19.62
C GLY A 325 2.86 27.85 -18.65
N THR A 326 3.72 27.27 -17.82
CA THR A 326 3.36 26.25 -16.79
C THR A 326 2.91 26.84 -15.45
N SER A 327 2.84 28.15 -15.31
CA SER A 327 2.44 28.85 -14.06
C SER A 327 0.94 29.17 -13.99
N LYS A 328 0.07 28.39 -14.64
CA LYS A 328 -1.38 28.53 -14.54
C LYS A 328 -2.03 27.33 -13.87
#